data_e68006091b3224d95e86d468b5f2944c
#
_entry.id   e68006091b3224d95e86d468b5f2944c
#
_cell.length_a   1.000
_cell.length_b   1.000
_cell.length_c   1.000
_cell.angle_alpha   90.00
_cell.angle_beta   90.00
_cell.angle_gamma   90.00
#
_symmetry.space_group_name_H-M   'P 1'
#
loop_
_entity.id
_entity.type
_entity.pdbx_description
1 polymer ?
#
loop_
_entity_poly.entity_id
_entity_poly.type
_entity_poly.pdbx_seq_one_letter_code
_entity_poly.pdbx_strand_id
1 'polypeptide(L)'
;MNNINEKPTSAMEIETHNAESGYGYDEKGGLDRAGAIDAENIEHNMTVLQSIKAYPAASWWAFVMSSTIIMESYCVFLMGQFIATPQFARDFGVQSGVSGEYIIEASWQSAFQCAGPVGAFIGCFLAGPITSAIGYRWTTIGALMALNGFIFVFYFGNSQGMFLASQILEGIPWGIFIANAPAYCAEIVPMRLRAPATQMLQMFWAIGSIIVGGITYHFQSKNNASAYSDVRVPIALQWMFPTPIAILLFLAPESPWWLVRKGKLAQAEKAITRLGRKGAGDNPRDQVSMMRRTIDLEKTVKKPSLIELWKGTDRYRTLIVCGVYASQNLTGNLIANQAVYFFKQAGMADDTAFALGLITSALQWIMVMISWVLTTYLGRRTIYVYGQAIATCFLVALGIAASVGHSTAASNAQASLGLLVSVLFCLGPAPTSYAIIGETSSVRLRPLTTGVGRAAYYLVNIPCIFLASYMLNTDKWNLGGKSGYIWAGTALICTVMSWIWIPEMKDRSFREIDILFTRKVNPRKWPQTVVDVQDDE
;
A
#
# COMPACT_ATOMS: atom_id res chain seq x y z
N MET A 1 1.84 -53.09 -59.24
CA MET A 1 3.10 -53.61 -58.65
C MET A 1 3.94 -52.49 -58.19
N ASN A 2 4.26 -52.55 -56.97
CA ASN A 2 5.26 -51.94 -56.11
C ASN A 2 4.74 -50.89 -55.12
N ASN A 3 4.64 -51.44 -53.94
CA ASN A 3 4.65 -50.76 -52.66
C ASN A 3 5.90 -49.94 -52.45
N ILE A 4 5.78 -48.77 -51.87
CA ILE A 4 6.84 -48.16 -51.09
C ILE A 4 6.25 -47.71 -49.75
N ASN A 5 6.69 -48.42 -48.70
CA ASN A 5 6.59 -48.03 -47.32
C ASN A 5 7.48 -46.82 -47.06
N GLU A 6 6.92 -45.71 -46.63
CA GLU A 6 7.67 -44.74 -45.85
C GLU A 6 7.08 -44.68 -44.44
N LYS A 7 7.91 -45.01 -43.47
CA LYS A 7 7.67 -44.90 -42.05
C LYS A 7 7.74 -43.44 -41.61
N PRO A 8 6.89 -43.00 -40.69
CA PRO A 8 7.04 -41.67 -40.10
C PRO A 8 8.04 -41.73 -38.94
N THR A 9 9.23 -41.24 -39.17
CA THR A 9 10.33 -41.18 -38.17
C THR A 9 10.32 -39.88 -37.36
N SER A 10 9.34 -39.02 -37.52
CA SER A 10 9.34 -37.71 -36.87
C SER A 10 8.49 -37.62 -35.58
N ALA A 11 7.51 -38.49 -35.40
CA ALA A 11 6.64 -38.44 -34.23
C ALA A 11 7.32 -38.97 -32.96
N MET A 12 8.21 -39.95 -33.10
CA MET A 12 8.82 -40.62 -31.93
C MET A 12 10.02 -39.83 -31.37
N GLU A 13 10.70 -38.99 -32.17
CA GLU A 13 11.75 -38.09 -31.68
C GLU A 13 11.20 -36.84 -30.98
N ILE A 14 9.97 -36.40 -31.31
CA ILE A 14 9.30 -35.27 -30.65
C ILE A 14 8.77 -35.67 -29.29
N GLU A 15 8.26 -36.91 -29.11
CA GLU A 15 7.83 -37.42 -27.82
C GLU A 15 8.98 -37.60 -26.82
N THR A 16 10.17 -38.01 -27.26
CA THR A 16 11.34 -38.18 -26.35
C THR A 16 11.94 -36.84 -25.93
N HIS A 17 11.87 -35.80 -26.75
CA HIS A 17 12.35 -34.46 -26.37
C HIS A 17 11.38 -33.71 -25.44
N ASN A 18 10.06 -34.00 -25.52
CA ASN A 18 9.06 -33.40 -24.63
C ASN A 18 8.99 -34.10 -23.25
N ALA A 19 9.39 -35.35 -23.15
CA ALA A 19 9.46 -36.09 -21.87
C ALA A 19 10.54 -35.54 -20.92
N GLU A 20 11.62 -34.95 -21.44
CA GLU A 20 12.65 -34.30 -20.62
C GLU A 20 12.27 -32.88 -20.13
N SER A 21 11.33 -32.19 -20.79
CA SER A 21 10.89 -30.84 -20.38
C SER A 21 9.84 -30.83 -19.28
N GLY A 22 9.25 -31.97 -18.93
CA GLY A 22 8.30 -32.13 -17.83
C GLY A 22 6.96 -31.38 -17.98
N TYR A 23 6.69 -30.78 -19.11
CA TYR A 23 5.43 -30.10 -19.42
C TYR A 23 4.61 -30.92 -20.42
N GLY A 24 3.55 -31.57 -19.95
CA GLY A 24 2.56 -32.18 -20.83
C GLY A 24 1.77 -31.08 -21.55
N TYR A 25 2.18 -30.83 -22.80
CA TYR A 25 1.36 -30.06 -23.73
C TYR A 25 0.58 -31.03 -24.60
N ASP A 26 -0.69 -30.72 -24.91
CA ASP A 26 -1.36 -31.34 -26.05
C ASP A 26 -0.51 -31.15 -27.30
N GLU A 27 -0.61 -32.06 -28.28
CA GLU A 27 0.16 -32.09 -29.54
C GLU A 27 0.14 -30.77 -30.35
N LYS A 28 -0.70 -29.79 -29.95
CA LYS A 28 -0.79 -28.44 -30.54
C LYS A 28 -0.27 -27.33 -29.62
N GLY A 29 0.46 -27.64 -28.53
CA GLY A 29 0.89 -26.64 -27.56
C GLY A 29 -0.27 -26.07 -26.73
N GLY A 30 -1.39 -26.75 -26.68
CA GLY A 30 -2.56 -26.40 -25.91
C GLY A 30 -2.33 -26.48 -24.41
N LEU A 31 -2.91 -25.54 -23.68
CA LEU A 31 -2.94 -25.52 -22.22
C LEU A 31 -3.83 -26.66 -21.73
N ASP A 32 -3.45 -27.29 -20.62
CA ASP A 32 -4.38 -28.15 -19.89
C ASP A 32 -5.54 -27.31 -19.36
N ARG A 33 -6.61 -27.27 -20.15
CA ARG A 33 -7.80 -26.47 -19.88
C ARG A 33 -8.58 -27.01 -18.68
N ALA A 34 -8.66 -28.31 -18.55
CA ALA A 34 -9.36 -28.97 -17.45
C ALA A 34 -8.66 -28.67 -16.11
N GLY A 35 -7.34 -28.85 -16.03
CA GLY A 35 -6.56 -28.54 -14.83
C GLY A 35 -6.61 -27.05 -14.45
N ALA A 36 -6.66 -26.15 -15.42
CA ALA A 36 -6.80 -24.72 -15.14
C ALA A 36 -8.17 -24.35 -14.54
N ILE A 37 -9.26 -24.97 -15.00
CA ILE A 37 -10.61 -24.78 -14.47
C ILE A 37 -10.73 -25.41 -13.07
N ASP A 38 -10.16 -26.59 -12.86
CA ASP A 38 -10.16 -27.25 -11.57
C ASP A 38 -9.40 -26.43 -10.51
N ALA A 39 -8.24 -25.87 -10.84
CA ALA A 39 -7.50 -25.01 -9.96
C ALA A 39 -8.29 -23.74 -9.57
N GLU A 40 -9.02 -23.12 -10.52
CA GLU A 40 -9.87 -21.96 -10.25
C GLU A 40 -11.05 -22.33 -9.33
N ASN A 41 -11.70 -23.48 -9.56
CA ASN A 41 -12.80 -23.97 -8.72
C ASN A 41 -12.33 -24.29 -7.29
N ILE A 42 -11.13 -24.84 -7.13
CA ILE A 42 -10.55 -25.11 -5.81
C ILE A 42 -10.29 -23.80 -5.06
N GLU A 43 -9.71 -22.77 -5.71
CA GLU A 43 -9.53 -21.45 -5.09
C GLU A 43 -10.86 -20.82 -4.63
N HIS A 44 -11.94 -20.97 -5.41
CA HIS A 44 -13.27 -20.46 -5.06
C HIS A 44 -13.88 -21.12 -3.84
N ASN A 45 -13.67 -22.43 -3.67
CA ASN A 45 -14.31 -23.21 -2.61
C ASN A 45 -13.55 -23.18 -1.26
N MET A 46 -12.30 -22.70 -1.23
CA MET A 46 -11.51 -22.60 0.00
C MET A 46 -12.06 -21.55 0.96
N THR A 47 -12.09 -21.84 2.24
CA THR A 47 -12.28 -20.83 3.29
C THR A 47 -10.96 -20.13 3.63
N VAL A 48 -11.03 -18.94 4.28
CA VAL A 48 -9.82 -18.20 4.69
C VAL A 48 -8.87 -19.03 5.55
N LEU A 49 -9.41 -19.79 6.53
CA LEU A 49 -8.60 -20.64 7.41
C LEU A 49 -7.98 -21.83 6.66
N GLN A 50 -8.70 -22.41 5.72
CA GLN A 50 -8.18 -23.48 4.86
C GLN A 50 -7.06 -22.95 3.97
N SER A 51 -7.23 -21.76 3.40
CA SER A 51 -6.21 -21.10 2.57
C SER A 51 -4.94 -20.78 3.35
N ILE A 52 -5.03 -20.31 4.61
CA ILE A 52 -3.86 -20.11 5.48
C ILE A 52 -3.14 -21.44 5.77
N LYS A 53 -3.90 -22.50 6.04
CA LYS A 53 -3.32 -23.84 6.31
C LYS A 53 -2.70 -24.47 5.06
N ALA A 54 -3.28 -24.21 3.88
CA ALA A 54 -2.79 -24.71 2.61
C ALA A 54 -1.54 -23.93 2.12
N TYR A 55 -1.52 -22.61 2.35
CA TYR A 55 -0.46 -21.72 1.88
C TYR A 55 0.20 -20.90 3.01
N PRO A 56 0.78 -21.55 4.03
CA PRO A 56 1.38 -20.84 5.17
C PRO A 56 2.61 -20.02 4.76
N ALA A 57 3.41 -20.52 3.83
CA ALA A 57 4.58 -19.80 3.34
C ALA A 57 4.20 -18.56 2.52
N ALA A 58 3.12 -18.60 1.76
CA ALA A 58 2.61 -17.43 1.05
C ALA A 58 2.21 -16.31 2.02
N SER A 59 1.49 -16.67 3.10
CA SER A 59 1.11 -15.72 4.16
C SER A 59 2.33 -15.12 4.86
N TRP A 60 3.35 -15.96 5.14
CA TRP A 60 4.62 -15.49 5.74
C TRP A 60 5.38 -14.52 4.83
N TRP A 61 5.53 -14.84 3.55
CA TRP A 61 6.24 -13.96 2.62
C TRP A 61 5.48 -12.67 2.30
N ALA A 62 4.13 -12.72 2.32
CA ALA A 62 3.31 -11.51 2.27
C ALA A 62 3.56 -10.62 3.49
N PHE A 63 3.65 -11.21 4.69
CA PHE A 63 3.99 -10.50 5.92
C PHE A 63 5.38 -9.85 5.84
N VAL A 64 6.40 -10.60 5.40
CA VAL A 64 7.78 -10.07 5.25
C VAL A 64 7.83 -8.94 4.22
N MET A 65 7.15 -9.07 3.08
CA MET A 65 7.12 -8.00 2.08
C MET A 65 6.40 -6.76 2.60
N SER A 66 5.27 -6.93 3.29
CA SER A 66 4.51 -5.83 3.89
C SER A 66 5.28 -5.09 4.99
N SER A 67 6.21 -5.78 5.69
CA SER A 67 7.03 -5.15 6.73
C SER A 67 7.95 -4.04 6.21
N THR A 68 8.22 -3.98 4.90
CA THR A 68 8.96 -2.87 4.29
C THR A 68 8.29 -1.51 4.51
N ILE A 69 6.96 -1.50 4.73
CA ILE A 69 6.17 -0.28 4.97
C ILE A 69 6.47 0.36 6.33
N ILE A 70 7.02 -0.41 7.30
CA ILE A 70 7.48 0.16 8.59
C ILE A 70 8.44 1.32 8.34
N MET A 71 9.33 1.20 7.34
CA MET A 71 10.32 2.22 7.05
C MET A 71 9.70 3.53 6.58
N GLU A 72 8.71 3.46 5.68
CA GLU A 72 8.00 4.66 5.21
C GLU A 72 7.31 5.37 6.39
N SER A 73 6.54 4.64 7.19
CA SER A 73 5.82 5.25 8.31
C SER A 73 6.76 5.76 9.39
N TYR A 74 7.80 5.01 9.74
CA TYR A 74 8.80 5.43 10.72
C TYR A 74 9.41 6.78 10.35
N CYS A 75 9.88 6.93 9.11
CA CYS A 75 10.56 8.14 8.66
C CYS A 75 9.60 9.34 8.55
N VAL A 76 8.38 9.12 8.02
CA VAL A 76 7.36 10.18 7.92
C VAL A 76 6.99 10.72 9.29
N PHE A 77 6.74 9.84 10.27
CA PHE A 77 6.40 10.27 11.63
C PHE A 77 7.60 10.83 12.38
N LEU A 78 8.82 10.29 12.17
CA LEU A 78 10.03 10.79 12.81
C LEU A 78 10.27 12.27 12.48
N MET A 79 10.13 12.64 11.22
CA MET A 79 10.32 14.04 10.81
C MET A 79 9.27 14.97 11.39
N GLY A 80 8.01 14.50 11.45
CA GLY A 80 6.92 15.23 12.13
C GLY A 80 7.18 15.45 13.62
N GLN A 81 7.78 14.47 14.30
CA GLN A 81 8.14 14.56 15.72
C GLN A 81 9.35 15.50 15.95
N PHE A 82 10.36 15.46 15.06
CA PHE A 82 11.52 16.34 15.15
C PHE A 82 11.14 17.83 15.08
N ILE A 83 10.20 18.20 14.23
CA ILE A 83 9.67 19.57 14.14
C ILE A 83 9.07 20.03 15.47
N ALA A 84 8.50 19.12 16.26
CA ALA A 84 7.91 19.40 17.57
C ALA A 84 8.93 19.32 18.72
N THR A 85 10.16 18.84 18.48
CA THR A 85 11.18 18.64 19.50
C THR A 85 11.95 19.93 19.77
N PRO A 86 12.00 20.43 21.02
CA PRO A 86 12.68 21.68 21.35
C PRO A 86 14.17 21.70 20.99
N GLN A 87 14.86 20.55 21.10
CA GLN A 87 16.28 20.44 20.77
C GLN A 87 16.54 20.63 19.28
N PHE A 88 15.73 19.99 18.42
CA PHE A 88 15.82 20.17 16.96
C PHE A 88 15.57 21.62 16.55
N ALA A 89 14.61 22.28 17.22
CA ALA A 89 14.33 23.69 17.00
C ALA A 89 15.50 24.59 17.44
N ARG A 90 16.24 24.25 18.52
CA ARG A 90 17.45 25.00 18.94
C ARG A 90 18.60 24.84 17.96
N ASP A 91 18.81 23.64 17.42
CA ASP A 91 19.94 23.34 16.54
C ASP A 91 19.73 23.86 15.11
N PHE A 92 18.48 23.86 14.64
CA PHE A 92 18.13 24.14 13.24
C PHE A 92 17.06 25.22 13.04
N GLY A 93 16.51 25.76 14.11
CA GLY A 93 15.48 26.79 14.06
C GLY A 93 16.00 28.21 14.15
N VAL A 94 15.07 29.17 14.14
CA VAL A 94 15.30 30.60 14.37
C VAL A 94 14.62 31.02 15.66
N GLN A 95 15.22 31.98 16.37
CA GLN A 95 14.61 32.52 17.58
C GLN A 95 13.38 33.37 17.21
N SER A 96 12.23 33.02 17.77
CA SER A 96 10.99 33.77 17.57
C SER A 96 11.09 35.13 18.24
N GLY A 97 10.79 36.19 17.51
CA GLY A 97 10.76 37.56 18.04
C GLY A 97 9.63 37.83 19.04
N VAL A 98 8.65 36.93 19.15
CA VAL A 98 7.44 37.08 19.97
C VAL A 98 7.57 36.30 21.30
N SER A 99 8.03 35.06 21.25
CA SER A 99 8.09 34.18 22.44
C SER A 99 9.50 34.02 23.01
N GLY A 100 10.55 34.40 22.25
CA GLY A 100 11.94 34.14 22.63
C GLY A 100 12.37 32.69 22.49
N GLU A 101 11.47 31.78 22.15
CA GLU A 101 11.73 30.37 21.91
C GLU A 101 12.26 30.11 20.50
N TYR A 102 13.03 29.03 20.34
CA TYR A 102 13.48 28.59 19.02
C TYR A 102 12.36 27.83 18.34
N ILE A 103 12.04 28.22 17.10
CA ILE A 103 11.02 27.57 16.27
C ILE A 103 11.56 27.28 14.88
N ILE A 104 11.10 26.20 14.26
CA ILE A 104 11.35 25.93 12.85
C ILE A 104 10.41 26.81 12.03
N GLU A 105 10.95 27.55 11.06
CA GLU A 105 10.14 28.37 10.14
C GLU A 105 9.08 27.52 9.41
N ALA A 106 7.88 28.07 9.22
CA ALA A 106 6.78 27.34 8.56
C ALA A 106 7.13 26.86 7.15
N SER A 107 7.98 27.60 6.43
CA SER A 107 8.54 27.23 5.12
C SER A 107 9.35 25.94 5.20
N TRP A 108 10.24 25.83 6.18
CA TRP A 108 11.06 24.64 6.41
C TRP A 108 10.24 23.47 6.97
N GLN A 109 9.25 23.74 7.85
CA GLN A 109 8.32 22.69 8.31
C GLN A 109 7.60 22.02 7.15
N SER A 110 7.04 22.82 6.24
CA SER A 110 6.36 22.33 5.05
C SER A 110 7.33 21.60 4.11
N ALA A 111 8.54 22.14 3.92
CA ALA A 111 9.57 21.51 3.07
C ALA A 111 9.98 20.13 3.59
N PHE A 112 10.24 19.98 4.89
CA PHE A 112 10.59 18.71 5.49
C PHE A 112 9.48 17.66 5.38
N GLN A 113 8.23 18.05 5.59
CA GLN A 113 7.10 17.13 5.44
C GLN A 113 6.84 16.73 3.98
N CYS A 114 7.17 17.58 3.00
CA CYS A 114 7.01 17.29 1.57
C CYS A 114 8.20 16.55 0.95
N ALA A 115 9.38 16.60 1.56
CA ALA A 115 10.61 16.06 0.99
C ALA A 115 10.50 14.54 0.72
N GLY A 116 10.06 13.77 1.71
CA GLY A 116 9.81 12.34 1.56
C GLY A 116 8.79 11.99 0.46
N PRO A 117 7.57 12.57 0.49
CA PRO A 117 6.59 12.46 -0.59
C PRO A 117 7.12 12.79 -1.99
N VAL A 118 7.96 13.81 -2.14
CA VAL A 118 8.61 14.15 -3.43
C VAL A 118 9.53 13.02 -3.89
N GLY A 119 10.37 12.50 -3.00
CA GLY A 119 11.21 11.35 -3.30
C GLY A 119 10.39 10.11 -3.67
N ALA A 120 9.32 9.83 -2.90
CA ALA A 120 8.45 8.70 -3.13
C ALA A 120 7.66 8.81 -4.45
N PHE A 121 7.28 10.02 -4.86
CA PHE A 121 6.70 10.26 -6.18
C PHE A 121 7.64 9.79 -7.30
N ILE A 122 8.92 10.14 -7.23
CA ILE A 122 9.93 9.68 -8.18
C ILE A 122 10.06 8.14 -8.11
N GLY A 123 10.16 7.58 -6.90
CA GLY A 123 10.28 6.15 -6.67
C GLY A 123 9.14 5.32 -7.27
N CYS A 124 7.91 5.83 -7.23
CA CYS A 124 6.74 5.17 -7.81
C CYS A 124 6.83 5.00 -9.33
N PHE A 125 7.38 5.99 -10.05
CA PHE A 125 7.60 5.86 -11.49
C PHE A 125 8.73 4.87 -11.82
N LEU A 126 9.74 4.78 -10.97
CA LEU A 126 10.83 3.83 -11.12
C LEU A 126 10.40 2.39 -10.79
N ALA A 127 9.49 2.21 -9.84
CA ALA A 127 9.05 0.90 -9.36
C ALA A 127 8.53 -0.01 -10.48
N GLY A 128 7.59 0.48 -11.29
CA GLY A 128 6.95 -0.30 -12.34
C GLY A 128 7.91 -0.87 -13.38
N PRO A 129 8.70 -0.04 -14.08
CA PRO A 129 9.70 -0.49 -15.04
C PRO A 129 10.75 -1.43 -14.46
N ILE A 130 11.31 -1.09 -13.29
CA ILE A 130 12.35 -1.91 -12.64
C ILE A 130 11.77 -3.26 -12.23
N THR A 131 10.60 -3.30 -11.57
CA THR A 131 9.95 -4.54 -11.15
C THR A 131 9.55 -5.39 -12.34
N SER A 132 9.07 -4.78 -13.41
CA SER A 132 8.78 -5.51 -14.64
C SER A 132 10.04 -6.16 -15.24
N ALA A 133 11.22 -5.54 -15.11
CA ALA A 133 12.48 -6.04 -15.64
C ALA A 133 13.08 -7.17 -14.78
N ILE A 134 13.28 -6.93 -13.49
CA ILE A 134 14.06 -7.79 -12.59
C ILE A 134 13.23 -8.55 -11.53
N GLY A 135 11.94 -8.23 -11.37
CA GLY A 135 11.02 -8.87 -10.42
C GLY A 135 10.83 -8.09 -9.13
N TYR A 136 9.82 -8.48 -8.35
CA TYR A 136 9.47 -7.80 -7.09
C TYR A 136 10.54 -7.95 -6.03
N ARG A 137 11.05 -9.17 -5.86
CA ARG A 137 12.05 -9.53 -4.85
C ARG A 137 13.32 -8.69 -4.99
N TRP A 138 13.95 -8.71 -6.15
CA TRP A 138 15.21 -8.02 -6.39
C TRP A 138 15.08 -6.51 -6.40
N THR A 139 13.97 -5.99 -6.92
CA THR A 139 13.68 -4.55 -6.85
C THR A 139 13.59 -4.07 -5.42
N THR A 140 12.89 -4.80 -4.56
CA THR A 140 12.72 -4.43 -3.15
C THR A 140 14.02 -4.56 -2.36
N ILE A 141 14.82 -5.63 -2.59
CA ILE A 141 16.14 -5.77 -1.96
C ILE A 141 17.06 -4.61 -2.36
N GLY A 142 17.11 -4.27 -3.65
CA GLY A 142 17.92 -3.14 -4.14
C GLY A 142 17.50 -1.81 -3.51
N ALA A 143 16.20 -1.58 -3.37
CA ALA A 143 15.66 -0.39 -2.71
C ALA A 143 15.99 -0.35 -1.20
N LEU A 144 15.95 -1.48 -0.48
CA LEU A 144 16.36 -1.57 0.93
C LEU A 144 17.85 -1.28 1.11
N MET A 145 18.70 -1.77 0.21
CA MET A 145 20.14 -1.49 0.23
C MET A 145 20.43 0.00 -0.04
N ALA A 146 19.73 0.60 -1.00
CA ALA A 146 19.81 2.02 -1.26
C ALA A 146 19.36 2.85 -0.05
N LEU A 147 18.26 2.45 0.61
CA LEU A 147 17.77 3.10 1.83
C LEU A 147 18.83 3.07 2.94
N ASN A 148 19.49 1.93 3.16
CA ASN A 148 20.60 1.83 4.12
C ASN A 148 21.69 2.89 3.87
N GLY A 149 22.03 3.12 2.60
CA GLY A 149 22.99 4.15 2.21
C GLY A 149 22.47 5.58 2.46
N PHE A 150 21.19 5.84 2.18
CA PHE A 150 20.60 7.17 2.35
C PHE A 150 20.43 7.56 3.82
N ILE A 151 20.19 6.60 4.72
CA ILE A 151 20.16 6.84 6.17
C ILE A 151 21.49 7.39 6.68
N PHE A 152 22.67 7.02 6.08
CA PHE A 152 23.93 7.65 6.42
C PHE A 152 23.93 9.16 6.13
N VAL A 153 23.35 9.58 5.00
CA VAL A 153 23.24 11.02 4.66
C VAL A 153 22.39 11.74 5.70
N PHE A 154 21.31 11.11 6.16
CA PHE A 154 20.45 11.65 7.21
C PHE A 154 21.18 11.74 8.55
N TYR A 155 21.88 10.67 8.94
CA TYR A 155 22.59 10.58 10.21
C TYR A 155 23.72 11.60 10.34
N PHE A 156 24.51 11.81 9.28
CA PHE A 156 25.62 12.76 9.26
C PHE A 156 25.22 14.18 8.83
N GLY A 157 23.95 14.43 8.54
CA GLY A 157 23.43 15.74 8.17
C GLY A 157 23.66 16.78 9.29
N ASN A 158 24.23 17.94 8.93
CA ASN A 158 24.50 19.05 9.84
C ASN A 158 23.83 20.35 9.42
N SER A 159 22.99 20.34 8.42
CA SER A 159 22.23 21.50 7.93
C SER A 159 20.83 21.12 7.53
N GLN A 160 19.91 22.08 7.56
CA GLN A 160 18.53 21.90 7.10
C GLN A 160 18.47 21.36 5.66
N GLY A 161 19.36 21.85 4.77
CA GLY A 161 19.46 21.40 3.39
C GLY A 161 19.88 19.93 3.26
N MET A 162 20.80 19.44 4.11
CA MET A 162 21.19 18.03 4.14
C MET A 162 20.05 17.13 4.65
N PHE A 163 19.30 17.56 5.66
CA PHE A 163 18.11 16.84 6.14
C PHE A 163 17.04 16.77 5.04
N LEU A 164 16.81 17.88 4.34
CA LEU A 164 15.88 17.91 3.22
C LEU A 164 16.29 16.94 2.10
N ALA A 165 17.56 17.00 1.70
CA ALA A 165 18.11 16.13 0.66
C ALA A 165 18.03 14.64 1.06
N SER A 166 18.35 14.31 2.32
CA SER A 166 18.27 12.94 2.81
C SER A 166 16.83 12.40 2.78
N GLN A 167 15.86 13.20 3.16
CA GLN A 167 14.44 12.83 3.11
C GLN A 167 13.95 12.59 1.68
N ILE A 168 14.41 13.39 0.70
CA ILE A 168 14.10 13.15 -0.72
C ILE A 168 14.73 11.82 -1.17
N LEU A 169 15.99 11.57 -0.82
CA LEU A 169 16.69 10.33 -1.18
C LEU A 169 16.05 9.10 -0.54
N GLU A 170 15.71 9.14 0.74
CA GLU A 170 15.00 8.05 1.44
C GLU A 170 13.59 7.83 0.88
N GLY A 171 12.93 8.88 0.41
CA GLY A 171 11.62 8.81 -0.23
C GLY A 171 11.60 7.90 -1.46
N ILE A 172 12.67 7.86 -2.26
CA ILE A 172 12.73 7.04 -3.48
C ILE A 172 12.49 5.55 -3.18
N PRO A 173 13.20 4.90 -2.25
CA PRO A 173 12.87 3.55 -1.80
C PRO A 173 11.44 3.38 -1.27
N TRP A 174 10.89 4.35 -0.54
CA TRP A 174 9.50 4.24 -0.03
C TRP A 174 8.49 4.13 -1.17
N GLY A 175 8.66 4.93 -2.24
CA GLY A 175 7.83 4.84 -3.43
C GLY A 175 7.88 3.45 -4.07
N ILE A 176 9.04 2.79 -4.06
CA ILE A 176 9.20 1.43 -4.57
C ILE A 176 8.48 0.42 -3.65
N PHE A 177 8.62 0.53 -2.32
CA PHE A 177 8.00 -0.40 -1.37
C PHE A 177 6.49 -0.37 -1.48
N ILE A 178 5.89 0.81 -1.43
CA ILE A 178 4.44 0.96 -1.44
C ILE A 178 3.79 0.62 -2.79
N ALA A 179 4.54 0.70 -3.89
CA ALA A 179 4.08 0.23 -5.19
C ALA A 179 4.18 -1.30 -5.32
N ASN A 180 5.26 -1.89 -4.82
CA ASN A 180 5.55 -3.32 -4.98
C ASN A 180 4.86 -4.21 -3.97
N ALA A 181 4.77 -3.80 -2.69
CA ALA A 181 4.27 -4.66 -1.63
C ALA A 181 2.81 -5.12 -1.86
N PRO A 182 1.82 -4.25 -2.17
CA PRO A 182 0.46 -4.72 -2.42
C PRO A 182 0.36 -5.61 -3.66
N ALA A 183 1.15 -5.30 -4.71
CA ALA A 183 1.15 -6.08 -5.94
C ALA A 183 1.74 -7.49 -5.71
N TYR A 184 2.87 -7.58 -5.03
CA TYR A 184 3.48 -8.86 -4.68
C TYR A 184 2.55 -9.69 -3.77
N CYS A 185 2.00 -9.09 -2.71
CA CYS A 185 1.09 -9.77 -1.81
C CYS A 185 -0.13 -10.33 -2.56
N ALA A 186 -0.74 -9.56 -3.47
CA ALA A 186 -1.87 -10.03 -4.26
C ALA A 186 -1.51 -11.18 -5.23
N GLU A 187 -0.25 -11.27 -5.67
CA GLU A 187 0.20 -12.28 -6.63
C GLU A 187 0.65 -13.61 -5.99
N ILE A 188 1.10 -13.60 -4.72
CA ILE A 188 1.62 -14.83 -4.08
C ILE A 188 0.58 -15.59 -3.26
N VAL A 189 -0.53 -14.96 -2.89
CA VAL A 189 -1.57 -15.59 -2.07
C VAL A 189 -2.78 -15.99 -2.91
N PRO A 190 -3.51 -17.07 -2.52
CA PRO A 190 -4.75 -17.44 -3.17
C PRO A 190 -5.83 -16.37 -2.97
N MET A 191 -6.87 -16.42 -3.80
CA MET A 191 -7.93 -15.40 -3.91
C MET A 191 -8.52 -14.96 -2.57
N ARG A 192 -8.84 -15.90 -1.68
CA ARG A 192 -9.46 -15.61 -0.37
C ARG A 192 -8.53 -14.84 0.59
N LEU A 193 -7.22 -14.97 0.42
CA LEU A 193 -6.23 -14.29 1.27
C LEU A 193 -5.75 -12.95 0.72
N ARG A 194 -6.12 -12.56 -0.50
CA ARG A 194 -5.62 -11.32 -1.14
C ARG A 194 -5.95 -10.08 -0.32
N ALA A 195 -7.21 -9.95 0.14
CA ALA A 195 -7.60 -8.79 0.93
C ALA A 195 -6.88 -8.73 2.29
N PRO A 196 -6.88 -9.78 3.14
CA PRO A 196 -6.09 -9.76 4.38
C PRO A 196 -4.60 -9.50 4.14
N ALA A 197 -3.99 -10.15 3.14
CA ALA A 197 -2.56 -9.99 2.84
C ALA A 197 -2.20 -8.57 2.41
N THR A 198 -3.02 -7.93 1.57
CA THR A 198 -2.77 -6.54 1.16
C THR A 198 -3.07 -5.54 2.28
N GLN A 199 -3.99 -5.85 3.18
CA GLN A 199 -4.28 -5.02 4.36
C GLN A 199 -3.16 -5.05 5.41
N MET A 200 -2.28 -6.05 5.40
CA MET A 200 -1.09 -6.08 6.26
C MET A 200 -0.21 -4.83 6.11
N LEU A 201 -0.23 -4.18 4.95
CA LEU A 201 0.51 -2.93 4.74
C LEU A 201 0.08 -1.84 5.73
N GLN A 202 -1.23 -1.69 5.93
CA GLN A 202 -1.74 -0.70 6.89
C GLN A 202 -1.40 -1.08 8.34
N MET A 203 -1.36 -2.37 8.66
CA MET A 203 -0.89 -2.84 9.96
C MET A 203 0.56 -2.40 10.22
N PHE A 204 1.45 -2.60 9.26
CA PHE A 204 2.85 -2.22 9.39
C PHE A 204 3.06 -0.70 9.39
N TRP A 205 2.19 0.05 8.71
CA TRP A 205 2.15 1.51 8.83
C TRP A 205 1.88 1.94 10.28
N ALA A 206 0.88 1.36 10.93
CA ALA A 206 0.54 1.66 12.32
C ALA A 206 1.65 1.19 13.30
N ILE A 207 2.30 0.05 13.04
CA ILE A 207 3.44 -0.42 13.85
C ILE A 207 4.60 0.58 13.79
N GLY A 208 4.94 1.08 12.60
CA GLY A 208 6.01 2.08 12.44
C GLY A 208 5.73 3.36 13.21
N SER A 209 4.48 3.86 13.19
CA SER A 209 4.07 5.04 13.95
C SER A 209 4.12 4.83 15.47
N ILE A 210 3.75 3.63 15.96
CA ILE A 210 3.85 3.28 17.39
C ILE A 210 5.32 3.26 17.84
N ILE A 211 6.20 2.64 17.05
CA ILE A 211 7.63 2.53 17.38
C ILE A 211 8.25 3.93 17.48
N VAL A 212 8.03 4.77 16.47
CA VAL A 212 8.56 6.14 16.47
C VAL A 212 7.96 6.98 17.61
N GLY A 213 6.65 6.87 17.84
CA GLY A 213 5.98 7.58 18.92
C GLY A 213 6.55 7.20 20.30
N GLY A 214 6.79 5.91 20.52
CA GLY A 214 7.42 5.41 21.77
C GLY A 214 8.86 5.90 21.95
N ILE A 215 9.66 5.87 20.89
CA ILE A 215 11.05 6.36 20.92
C ILE A 215 11.08 7.86 21.21
N THR A 216 10.33 8.66 20.50
CA THR A 216 10.32 10.11 20.67
C THR A 216 9.74 10.52 22.03
N TYR A 217 8.69 9.85 22.51
CA TYR A 217 8.15 10.07 23.86
C TYR A 217 9.22 9.80 24.94
N HIS A 218 9.99 8.70 24.83
CA HIS A 218 11.04 8.37 25.78
C HIS A 218 12.14 9.43 25.82
N PHE A 219 12.60 9.91 24.68
CA PHE A 219 13.69 10.89 24.61
C PHE A 219 13.22 12.29 25.00
N GLN A 220 12.00 12.69 24.72
CA GLN A 220 11.45 13.98 25.13
C GLN A 220 11.16 14.07 26.64
N SER A 221 10.79 12.97 27.29
CA SER A 221 10.48 12.91 28.72
C SER A 221 11.72 13.13 29.63
N LYS A 222 12.93 13.01 29.09
CA LYS A 222 14.15 13.20 29.85
C LYS A 222 14.77 14.57 29.56
N ASN A 223 14.49 15.55 30.43
CA ASN A 223 15.09 16.90 30.41
C ASN A 223 16.63 16.96 30.46
N ASN A 224 17.33 15.82 30.43
CA ASN A 224 18.78 15.69 30.50
C ASN A 224 19.41 15.29 29.15
N ALA A 225 18.78 15.55 28.07
CA ALA A 225 19.27 15.11 26.80
C ALA A 225 20.41 15.96 26.30
N SER A 226 21.53 15.34 25.96
CA SER A 226 22.49 15.93 25.05
C SER A 226 21.88 16.01 23.66
N ALA A 227 22.09 17.09 22.93
CA ALA A 227 21.64 17.30 21.55
C ALA A 227 21.83 16.07 20.63
N TYR A 228 22.84 15.26 20.95
CA TYR A 228 23.19 14.06 20.21
C TYR A 228 22.16 12.92 20.38
N SER A 229 21.60 12.73 21.59
CA SER A 229 20.69 11.61 21.86
C SER A 229 19.28 11.82 21.28
N ASP A 230 18.79 13.06 21.24
CA ASP A 230 17.40 13.35 20.88
C ASP A 230 17.12 13.26 19.38
N VAL A 231 18.13 13.54 18.55
CA VAL A 231 18.01 13.55 17.10
C VAL A 231 18.75 12.36 16.47
N ARG A 232 20.00 12.10 16.86
CA ARG A 232 20.86 11.09 16.20
C ARG A 232 20.45 9.65 16.52
N VAL A 233 20.04 9.37 17.75
CA VAL A 233 19.64 8.00 18.14
C VAL A 233 18.38 7.54 17.42
N PRO A 234 17.28 8.33 17.34
CA PRO A 234 16.12 7.94 16.53
C PRO A 234 16.45 7.73 15.04
N ILE A 235 17.38 8.50 14.46
CA ILE A 235 17.84 8.29 13.08
C ILE A 235 18.61 6.97 12.98
N ALA A 236 19.54 6.68 13.88
CA ALA A 236 20.33 5.46 13.87
C ALA A 236 19.48 4.18 14.01
N LEU A 237 18.38 4.25 14.77
CA LEU A 237 17.46 3.13 14.94
C LEU A 237 16.76 2.72 13.63
N GLN A 238 16.74 3.57 12.61
CA GLN A 238 16.23 3.20 11.29
C GLN A 238 16.99 2.02 10.68
N TRP A 239 18.30 1.88 10.90
CA TRP A 239 19.10 0.76 10.36
C TRP A 239 18.67 -0.61 10.88
N MET A 240 17.92 -0.66 11.98
CA MET A 240 17.43 -1.91 12.55
C MET A 240 16.49 -2.69 11.61
N PHE A 241 15.81 -2.02 10.69
CA PHE A 241 14.78 -2.65 9.86
C PHE A 241 15.24 -3.06 8.45
N PRO A 242 15.90 -2.21 7.63
CA PRO A 242 16.17 -2.52 6.23
C PRO A 242 17.04 -3.76 6.04
N THR A 243 18.08 -3.92 6.88
CA THR A 243 19.02 -5.03 6.76
C THR A 243 18.40 -6.39 7.05
N PRO A 244 17.69 -6.62 8.18
CA PRO A 244 17.00 -7.89 8.43
C PRO A 244 15.94 -8.21 7.39
N ILE A 245 15.16 -7.20 6.96
CA ILE A 245 14.13 -7.40 5.93
C ILE A 245 14.77 -7.81 4.60
N ALA A 246 15.88 -7.18 4.20
CA ALA A 246 16.60 -7.55 2.97
C ALA A 246 17.12 -8.99 3.03
N ILE A 247 17.67 -9.42 4.17
CA ILE A 247 18.13 -10.81 4.38
C ILE A 247 16.95 -11.79 4.27
N LEU A 248 15.81 -11.49 4.89
CA LEU A 248 14.62 -12.32 4.79
C LEU A 248 14.11 -12.39 3.35
N LEU A 249 14.03 -11.26 2.65
CA LEU A 249 13.59 -11.22 1.25
C LEU A 249 14.56 -11.94 0.31
N PHE A 250 15.85 -12.05 0.66
CA PHE A 250 16.78 -12.87 -0.11
C PHE A 250 16.39 -14.35 -0.14
N LEU A 251 15.68 -14.85 0.87
CA LEU A 251 15.17 -16.21 0.93
C LEU A 251 13.76 -16.35 0.30
N ALA A 252 13.07 -15.24 0.06
CA ALA A 252 11.71 -15.23 -0.47
C ALA A 252 11.64 -15.79 -1.90
N PRO A 253 10.58 -16.50 -2.30
CA PRO A 253 10.32 -16.83 -3.70
C PRO A 253 9.94 -15.57 -4.49
N GLU A 254 10.23 -15.55 -5.80
CA GLU A 254 9.70 -14.51 -6.69
C GLU A 254 8.22 -14.77 -6.99
N SER A 255 7.48 -13.74 -7.41
CA SER A 255 6.07 -13.89 -7.78
C SER A 255 5.88 -14.92 -8.90
N PRO A 256 5.01 -15.95 -8.70
CA PRO A 256 4.68 -16.92 -9.75
C PRO A 256 4.13 -16.25 -11.00
N TRP A 257 3.25 -15.26 -10.86
CA TRP A 257 2.68 -14.49 -11.98
C TRP A 257 3.76 -13.74 -12.78
N TRP A 258 4.73 -13.14 -12.10
CA TRP A 258 5.85 -12.48 -12.78
C TRP A 258 6.71 -13.49 -13.54
N LEU A 259 6.99 -14.66 -12.95
CA LEU A 259 7.77 -15.72 -13.59
C LEU A 259 7.07 -16.25 -14.85
N VAL A 260 5.74 -16.46 -14.80
CA VAL A 260 4.95 -16.88 -15.96
C VAL A 260 4.95 -15.78 -17.03
N ARG A 261 4.80 -14.49 -16.67
CA ARG A 261 4.94 -13.37 -17.63
C ARG A 261 6.29 -13.35 -18.34
N LYS A 262 7.36 -13.79 -17.67
CA LYS A 262 8.72 -13.91 -18.24
C LYS A 262 8.97 -15.23 -18.97
N GLY A 263 8.00 -16.12 -19.05
CA GLY A 263 8.15 -17.44 -19.70
C GLY A 263 8.96 -18.45 -18.88
N LYS A 264 9.28 -18.16 -17.61
CA LYS A 264 10.07 -19.04 -16.72
C LYS A 264 9.19 -20.05 -15.98
N LEU A 265 8.48 -20.91 -16.74
CA LEU A 265 7.43 -21.78 -16.20
C LEU A 265 7.94 -22.75 -15.12
N ALA A 266 9.11 -23.38 -15.32
CA ALA A 266 9.71 -24.29 -14.33
C ALA A 266 10.07 -23.60 -13.00
N GLN A 267 10.45 -22.31 -13.06
CA GLN A 267 10.71 -21.53 -11.85
C GLN A 267 9.40 -21.12 -11.16
N ALA A 268 8.33 -20.85 -11.94
CA ALA A 268 7.00 -20.59 -11.41
C ALA A 268 6.44 -21.78 -10.64
N GLU A 269 6.55 -23.01 -11.19
CA GLU A 269 6.17 -24.25 -10.53
C GLU A 269 6.93 -24.44 -9.20
N LYS A 270 8.26 -24.23 -9.20
CA LYS A 270 9.06 -24.25 -7.97
C LYS A 270 8.64 -23.19 -6.95
N ALA A 271 8.29 -21.98 -7.41
CA ALA A 271 7.83 -20.93 -6.53
C ALA A 271 6.48 -21.28 -5.88
N ILE A 272 5.52 -21.80 -6.65
CA ILE A 272 4.22 -22.26 -6.13
C ILE A 272 4.41 -23.40 -5.11
N THR A 273 5.25 -24.38 -5.42
CA THR A 273 5.57 -25.49 -4.49
C THR A 273 6.17 -24.99 -3.17
N ARG A 274 6.96 -23.91 -3.19
CA ARG A 274 7.53 -23.27 -2.00
C ARG A 274 6.51 -22.45 -1.21
N LEU A 275 5.48 -21.92 -1.86
CA LEU A 275 4.43 -21.11 -1.24
C LEU A 275 3.35 -21.96 -0.58
N GLY A 276 3.05 -23.14 -1.13
CA GLY A 276 2.05 -24.09 -0.63
C GLY A 276 2.65 -25.18 0.28
N ARG A 277 1.77 -25.86 1.01
CA ARG A 277 2.11 -27.06 1.77
C ARG A 277 2.08 -28.27 0.85
N LYS A 278 3.04 -29.18 0.98
CA LYS A 278 3.01 -30.47 0.26
C LYS A 278 1.71 -31.22 0.60
N GLY A 279 0.93 -31.56 -0.43
CA GLY A 279 -0.34 -32.28 -0.27
C GLY A 279 -1.57 -31.42 -0.05
N ALA A 280 -1.52 -30.12 -0.35
CA ALA A 280 -2.66 -29.21 -0.26
C ALA A 280 -3.75 -29.42 -1.35
N GLY A 281 -3.63 -30.46 -2.17
CA GLY A 281 -4.64 -30.82 -3.18
C GLY A 281 -4.43 -30.19 -4.55
N ASP A 282 -3.71 -29.10 -4.65
CA ASP A 282 -3.46 -28.39 -5.91
C ASP A 282 -2.16 -28.87 -6.56
N ASN A 283 -2.26 -29.27 -7.83
CA ASN A 283 -1.08 -29.55 -8.63
C ASN A 283 -0.44 -28.20 -9.07
N PRO A 284 0.83 -27.92 -8.73
CA PRO A 284 1.49 -26.68 -9.14
C PRO A 284 1.47 -26.42 -10.64
N ARG A 285 1.40 -27.48 -11.45
CA ARG A 285 1.31 -27.38 -12.93
C ARG A 285 -0.02 -26.79 -13.37
N ASP A 286 -1.12 -27.19 -12.74
CA ASP A 286 -2.47 -26.71 -13.07
C ASP A 286 -2.60 -25.22 -12.73
N GLN A 287 -2.00 -24.80 -11.60
CA GLN A 287 -1.92 -23.37 -11.25
C GLN A 287 -1.08 -22.57 -12.25
N VAL A 288 0.05 -23.10 -12.72
CA VAL A 288 0.86 -22.44 -13.79
C VAL A 288 0.05 -22.37 -15.08
N SER A 289 -0.72 -23.41 -15.42
CA SER A 289 -1.58 -23.43 -16.61
C SER A 289 -2.71 -22.39 -16.52
N MET A 290 -3.34 -22.27 -15.35
CA MET A 290 -4.33 -21.22 -15.07
C MET A 290 -3.73 -19.80 -15.23
N MET A 291 -2.56 -19.55 -14.62
CA MET A 291 -1.87 -18.27 -14.73
C MET A 291 -1.47 -17.95 -16.17
N ARG A 292 -0.95 -18.94 -16.91
CA ARG A 292 -0.58 -18.79 -18.31
C ARG A 292 -1.79 -18.48 -19.17
N ARG A 293 -2.90 -19.20 -18.99
CA ARG A 293 -4.16 -18.95 -19.71
C ARG A 293 -4.63 -17.50 -19.51
N THR A 294 -4.65 -17.04 -18.27
CA THR A 294 -5.02 -15.66 -17.94
C THR A 294 -4.11 -14.65 -18.64
N ILE A 295 -2.78 -14.89 -18.62
CA ILE A 295 -1.80 -14.01 -19.26
C ILE A 295 -1.89 -14.06 -20.80
N ASP A 296 -2.14 -15.22 -21.39
CA ASP A 296 -2.21 -15.38 -22.85
C ASP A 296 -3.49 -14.72 -23.40
N LEU A 297 -4.59 -14.74 -22.67
CA LEU A 297 -5.78 -13.95 -22.98
C LEU A 297 -5.51 -12.44 -22.93
N GLU A 298 -4.63 -12.00 -22.00
CA GLU A 298 -4.16 -10.61 -21.94
C GLU A 298 -3.11 -10.27 -23.03
N LYS A 299 -2.40 -11.25 -23.59
CA LYS A 299 -1.25 -11.07 -24.50
C LYS A 299 -1.60 -10.69 -25.96
N THR A 300 -2.86 -10.74 -26.36
CA THR A 300 -3.27 -10.23 -27.69
C THR A 300 -2.92 -8.75 -27.88
N VAL A 301 -2.35 -8.11 -26.86
CA VAL A 301 -1.97 -6.70 -26.83
C VAL A 301 -0.48 -6.54 -26.48
N LYS A 302 0.19 -5.56 -27.08
CA LYS A 302 1.63 -5.15 -27.06
C LYS A 302 2.31 -5.19 -25.68
N LYS A 303 3.65 -5.05 -25.67
CA LYS A 303 4.48 -4.96 -24.44
C LYS A 303 3.94 -3.93 -23.44
N PRO A 304 3.94 -4.22 -22.12
CA PRO A 304 3.46 -3.28 -21.08
C PRO A 304 4.12 -1.91 -21.20
N SER A 305 3.33 -0.86 -21.38
CA SER A 305 3.78 0.52 -21.50
C SER A 305 2.94 1.44 -20.65
N LEU A 306 3.52 2.53 -20.15
CA LEU A 306 2.77 3.56 -19.43
C LEU A 306 1.61 4.16 -20.26
N ILE A 307 1.76 4.20 -21.59
CA ILE A 307 0.72 4.70 -22.50
C ILE A 307 -0.49 3.75 -22.55
N GLU A 308 -0.29 2.45 -22.33
CA GLU A 308 -1.39 1.47 -22.33
C GLU A 308 -2.31 1.62 -21.13
N LEU A 309 -1.79 2.10 -20.00
CA LEU A 309 -2.60 2.41 -18.82
C LEU A 309 -3.74 3.39 -19.12
N TRP A 310 -3.60 4.21 -20.15
CA TRP A 310 -4.57 5.24 -20.55
C TRP A 310 -5.42 4.85 -21.75
N LYS A 311 -5.39 3.56 -22.18
CA LYS A 311 -6.16 3.05 -23.31
C LYS A 311 -7.20 2.02 -22.89
N GLY A 312 -8.33 1.99 -23.61
CA GLY A 312 -9.37 0.98 -23.45
C GLY A 312 -9.90 0.83 -22.02
N THR A 313 -10.07 -0.40 -21.58
CA THR A 313 -10.57 -0.77 -20.24
C THR A 313 -9.55 -0.48 -19.14
N ASP A 314 -8.25 -0.55 -19.44
CA ASP A 314 -7.17 -0.28 -18.49
C ASP A 314 -7.16 1.17 -18.02
N ARG A 315 -7.61 2.13 -18.87
CA ARG A 315 -7.82 3.51 -18.46
C ARG A 315 -8.78 3.63 -17.29
N TYR A 316 -9.91 2.92 -17.35
CA TYR A 316 -10.90 2.97 -16.28
C TYR A 316 -10.38 2.35 -14.98
N ARG A 317 -9.66 1.23 -15.06
CA ARG A 317 -8.99 0.59 -13.92
C ARG A 317 -7.94 1.51 -13.30
N THR A 318 -7.10 2.13 -14.13
CA THR A 318 -6.07 3.08 -13.69
C THR A 318 -6.70 4.28 -12.98
N LEU A 319 -7.80 4.83 -13.51
CA LEU A 319 -8.52 5.94 -12.88
C LEU A 319 -9.12 5.55 -11.53
N ILE A 320 -9.66 4.33 -11.38
CA ILE A 320 -10.12 3.82 -10.07
C ILE A 320 -8.96 3.75 -9.09
N VAL A 321 -7.83 3.16 -9.48
CA VAL A 321 -6.65 3.01 -8.62
C VAL A 321 -6.10 4.38 -8.21
N CYS A 322 -5.95 5.32 -9.15
CA CYS A 322 -5.54 6.70 -8.86
C CYS A 322 -6.53 7.41 -7.92
N GLY A 323 -7.84 7.25 -8.16
CA GLY A 323 -8.89 7.85 -7.33
C GLY A 323 -8.90 7.30 -5.90
N VAL A 324 -8.72 5.99 -5.73
CA VAL A 324 -8.63 5.35 -4.40
C VAL A 324 -7.41 5.84 -3.64
N TYR A 325 -6.25 5.94 -4.29
CA TYR A 325 -5.05 6.50 -3.67
C TYR A 325 -5.18 8.00 -3.35
N ALA A 326 -5.70 8.80 -4.26
CA ALA A 326 -5.89 10.23 -4.05
C ALA A 326 -6.86 10.53 -2.90
N SER A 327 -7.95 9.76 -2.80
CA SER A 327 -8.97 9.95 -1.76
C SER A 327 -8.44 9.72 -0.34
N GLN A 328 -7.38 8.93 -0.15
CA GLN A 328 -6.77 8.75 1.17
C GLN A 328 -6.29 10.07 1.79
N ASN A 329 -5.86 11.03 0.97
CA ASN A 329 -5.42 12.35 1.42
C ASN A 329 -6.58 13.34 1.58
N LEU A 330 -7.61 13.21 0.74
CA LEU A 330 -8.75 14.13 0.68
C LEU A 330 -9.83 13.85 1.72
N THR A 331 -9.72 12.74 2.46
CA THR A 331 -10.69 12.34 3.50
C THR A 331 -10.28 12.74 4.92
N GLY A 332 -9.40 13.73 5.06
CA GLY A 332 -9.03 14.28 6.36
C GLY A 332 -7.93 13.52 7.11
N ASN A 333 -7.32 12.49 6.51
CA ASN A 333 -6.24 11.71 7.14
C ASN A 333 -5.00 12.56 7.53
N LEU A 334 -4.81 13.73 6.95
CA LEU A 334 -3.73 14.65 7.32
C LEU A 334 -3.85 15.19 8.75
N ILE A 335 -5.07 15.26 9.32
CA ILE A 335 -5.28 15.55 10.74
C ILE A 335 -4.64 14.43 11.59
N ALA A 336 -4.73 13.17 11.14
CA ALA A 336 -4.11 12.03 11.80
C ALA A 336 -2.58 12.08 11.76
N ASN A 337 -2.00 12.44 10.62
CA ASN A 337 -0.55 12.52 10.46
C ASN A 337 0.08 13.64 11.30
N GLN A 338 -0.69 14.66 11.65
CA GLN A 338 -0.30 15.80 12.49
C GLN A 338 -1.07 15.80 13.83
N ALA A 339 -1.48 14.63 14.31
CA ALA A 339 -2.38 14.50 15.47
C ALA A 339 -1.85 15.23 16.70
N VAL A 340 -0.56 15.09 17.03
CA VAL A 340 0.04 15.76 18.21
C VAL A 340 -0.04 17.29 18.07
N TYR A 341 0.29 17.83 16.91
CA TYR A 341 0.17 19.27 16.65
C TYR A 341 -1.28 19.75 16.72
N PHE A 342 -2.19 18.97 16.15
CA PHE A 342 -3.63 19.25 16.23
C PHE A 342 -4.15 19.25 17.66
N PHE A 343 -3.73 18.29 18.50
CA PHE A 343 -4.14 18.24 19.92
C PHE A 343 -3.58 19.42 20.72
N LYS A 344 -2.34 19.85 20.46
CA LYS A 344 -1.79 21.07 21.06
C LYS A 344 -2.60 22.30 20.67
N GLN A 345 -2.99 22.44 19.42
CA GLN A 345 -3.83 23.53 18.96
C GLN A 345 -5.26 23.49 19.52
N ALA A 346 -5.79 22.28 19.80
CA ALA A 346 -7.06 22.13 20.49
C ALA A 346 -6.98 22.53 21.99
N GLY A 347 -5.79 22.93 22.49
CA GLY A 347 -5.58 23.39 23.87
C GLY A 347 -5.18 22.30 24.85
N MET A 348 -4.70 21.13 24.38
CA MET A 348 -4.16 20.07 25.23
C MET A 348 -2.74 20.39 25.67
N ALA A 349 -2.40 20.03 26.93
CA ALA A 349 -1.04 20.10 27.44
C ALA A 349 -0.11 19.17 26.63
N ASP A 350 1.16 19.52 26.50
CA ASP A 350 2.14 18.82 25.67
C ASP A 350 2.21 17.32 25.99
N ASP A 351 2.36 16.94 27.26
CA ASP A 351 2.43 15.54 27.69
C ASP A 351 1.15 14.77 27.30
N THR A 352 -0.01 15.41 27.43
CA THR A 352 -1.30 14.81 27.05
C THR A 352 -1.41 14.66 25.55
N ALA A 353 -0.96 15.65 24.75
CA ALA A 353 -1.01 15.61 23.30
C ALA A 353 -0.14 14.47 22.73
N PHE A 354 1.07 14.28 23.26
CA PHE A 354 1.94 13.15 22.86
C PHE A 354 1.38 11.79 23.29
N ALA A 355 0.82 11.69 24.51
CA ALA A 355 0.16 10.48 24.97
C ALA A 355 -1.05 10.12 24.08
N LEU A 356 -1.90 11.11 23.74
CA LEU A 356 -3.03 10.91 22.82
C LEU A 356 -2.57 10.51 21.42
N GLY A 357 -1.46 11.04 20.92
CA GLY A 357 -0.85 10.64 19.65
C GLY A 357 -0.46 9.15 19.65
N LEU A 358 0.18 8.69 20.72
CA LEU A 358 0.56 7.27 20.88
C LEU A 358 -0.69 6.37 21.01
N ILE A 359 -1.67 6.78 21.79
CA ILE A 359 -2.96 6.07 21.95
C ILE A 359 -3.66 5.98 20.58
N THR A 360 -3.67 7.06 19.80
CA THR A 360 -4.26 7.08 18.47
C THR A 360 -3.61 6.02 17.56
N SER A 361 -2.29 5.95 17.56
CA SER A 361 -1.54 4.95 16.76
C SER A 361 -1.85 3.52 17.21
N ALA A 362 -1.93 3.28 18.51
CA ALA A 362 -2.29 1.96 19.06
C ALA A 362 -3.73 1.56 18.68
N LEU A 363 -4.69 2.48 18.77
CA LEU A 363 -6.06 2.25 18.34
C LEU A 363 -6.16 2.01 16.84
N GLN A 364 -5.42 2.73 16.02
CA GLN A 364 -5.35 2.48 14.58
C GLN A 364 -4.91 1.05 14.28
N TRP A 365 -3.90 0.54 14.98
CA TRP A 365 -3.45 -0.84 14.82
C TRP A 365 -4.54 -1.85 15.16
N ILE A 366 -5.25 -1.67 16.28
CA ILE A 366 -6.38 -2.52 16.69
C ILE A 366 -7.48 -2.49 15.62
N MET A 367 -7.79 -1.31 15.07
CA MET A 367 -8.83 -1.18 14.04
C MET A 367 -8.47 -1.84 12.72
N VAL A 368 -7.20 -1.87 12.35
CA VAL A 368 -6.74 -2.65 11.19
C VAL A 368 -6.96 -4.15 11.42
N MET A 369 -6.73 -4.67 12.63
CA MET A 369 -7.03 -6.07 12.96
C MET A 369 -8.53 -6.37 12.85
N ILE A 370 -9.38 -5.47 13.35
CA ILE A 370 -10.84 -5.58 13.21
C ILE A 370 -11.24 -5.53 11.73
N SER A 371 -10.61 -4.68 10.94
CA SER A 371 -10.85 -4.58 9.49
C SER A 371 -10.58 -5.89 8.75
N TRP A 372 -9.57 -6.65 9.15
CA TRP A 372 -9.32 -7.99 8.59
C TRP A 372 -10.49 -8.93 8.77
N VAL A 373 -11.05 -8.96 9.99
CA VAL A 373 -12.23 -9.76 10.27
C VAL A 373 -13.41 -9.26 9.45
N LEU A 374 -13.60 -7.95 9.41
CA LEU A 374 -14.71 -7.31 8.71
C LEU A 374 -14.71 -7.60 7.20
N THR A 375 -13.54 -7.59 6.55
CA THR A 375 -13.39 -7.87 5.12
C THR A 375 -13.64 -9.33 4.74
N THR A 376 -13.63 -10.26 5.69
CA THR A 376 -14.04 -11.65 5.42
C THR A 376 -15.55 -11.77 5.26
N TYR A 377 -16.31 -10.94 5.97
CA TYR A 377 -17.78 -10.98 5.97
C TYR A 377 -18.39 -9.96 5.01
N LEU A 378 -17.84 -8.75 4.94
CA LEU A 378 -18.34 -7.65 4.11
C LEU A 378 -17.51 -7.50 2.83
N GLY A 379 -18.14 -6.89 1.80
CA GLY A 379 -17.47 -6.58 0.55
C GLY A 379 -16.50 -5.39 0.69
N ARG A 380 -15.46 -5.36 -0.18
CA ARG A 380 -14.44 -4.29 -0.19
C ARG A 380 -15.05 -2.93 -0.45
N ARG A 381 -15.92 -2.85 -1.44
CA ARG A 381 -16.66 -1.61 -1.78
C ARG A 381 -17.52 -1.14 -0.62
N THR A 382 -18.24 -2.04 0.01
CA THR A 382 -19.13 -1.72 1.13
C THR A 382 -18.37 -1.08 2.27
N ILE A 383 -17.28 -1.72 2.75
CA ILE A 383 -16.46 -1.19 3.85
C ILE A 383 -15.86 0.17 3.47
N TYR A 384 -15.34 0.30 2.24
CA TYR A 384 -14.68 1.51 1.78
C TYR A 384 -15.63 2.70 1.72
N VAL A 385 -16.79 2.54 1.06
CA VAL A 385 -17.76 3.64 0.85
C VAL A 385 -18.42 4.06 2.16
N TYR A 386 -18.91 3.08 2.95
CA TYR A 386 -19.53 3.40 4.25
C TYR A 386 -18.51 3.95 5.25
N GLY A 387 -17.28 3.44 5.25
CA GLY A 387 -16.21 3.99 6.09
C GLY A 387 -15.90 5.45 5.77
N GLN A 388 -15.84 5.82 4.48
CA GLN A 388 -15.68 7.22 4.07
C GLN A 388 -16.89 8.09 4.44
N ALA A 389 -18.11 7.59 4.26
CA ALA A 389 -19.32 8.31 4.62
C ALA A 389 -19.37 8.63 6.13
N ILE A 390 -19.06 7.64 6.98
CA ILE A 390 -18.99 7.82 8.42
C ILE A 390 -17.89 8.82 8.79
N ALA A 391 -16.69 8.70 8.22
CA ALA A 391 -15.60 9.65 8.44
C ALA A 391 -16.01 11.09 8.06
N THR A 392 -16.76 11.27 6.97
CA THR A 392 -17.29 12.56 6.54
C THR A 392 -18.22 13.16 7.62
N CYS A 393 -19.10 12.37 8.21
CA CYS A 393 -19.98 12.83 9.30
C CYS A 393 -19.16 13.29 10.53
N PHE A 394 -18.11 12.56 10.91
CA PHE A 394 -17.24 12.96 12.03
C PHE A 394 -16.42 14.22 11.73
N LEU A 395 -15.99 14.43 10.47
CA LEU A 395 -15.33 15.67 10.07
C LEU A 395 -16.26 16.88 10.15
N VAL A 396 -17.54 16.72 9.78
CA VAL A 396 -18.55 17.77 9.98
C VAL A 396 -18.75 18.06 11.47
N ALA A 397 -18.87 16.99 12.29
CA ALA A 397 -19.02 17.14 13.75
C ALA A 397 -17.81 17.84 14.38
N LEU A 398 -16.58 17.55 13.89
CA LEU A 398 -15.36 18.24 14.32
C LEU A 398 -15.42 19.74 14.00
N GLY A 399 -15.85 20.12 12.79
CA GLY A 399 -16.04 21.53 12.40
C GLY A 399 -17.08 22.23 13.28
N ILE A 400 -18.19 21.55 13.60
CA ILE A 400 -19.23 22.09 14.51
C ILE A 400 -18.65 22.29 15.92
N ALA A 401 -17.95 21.29 16.49
CA ALA A 401 -17.33 21.39 17.81
C ALA A 401 -16.33 22.56 17.89
N ALA A 402 -15.58 22.82 16.81
CA ALA A 402 -14.66 23.94 16.73
C ALA A 402 -15.37 25.32 16.56
N SER A 403 -16.64 25.32 16.19
CA SER A 403 -17.42 26.55 16.00
C SER A 403 -18.18 26.97 17.26
N VAL A 404 -18.38 26.07 18.22
CA VAL A 404 -19.18 26.33 19.44
C VAL A 404 -18.44 27.20 20.48
N GLY A 405 -17.11 27.40 20.33
CA GLY A 405 -16.31 28.27 21.21
C GLY A 405 -15.14 27.59 21.90
N HIS A 406 -14.40 28.34 22.72
CA HIS A 406 -13.16 27.90 23.38
C HIS A 406 -13.42 27.42 24.82
N SER A 407 -14.36 26.50 25.03
CA SER A 407 -14.52 25.86 26.33
C SER A 407 -13.68 24.60 26.45
N THR A 408 -13.29 24.20 27.67
CA THR A 408 -12.57 22.93 27.89
C THR A 408 -13.35 21.73 27.33
N ALA A 409 -14.68 21.77 27.40
CA ALA A 409 -15.53 20.74 26.79
C ALA A 409 -15.42 20.73 25.27
N ALA A 410 -15.36 21.89 24.60
CA ALA A 410 -15.19 21.99 23.16
C ALA A 410 -13.79 21.50 22.73
N SER A 411 -12.75 21.81 23.50
CA SER A 411 -11.38 21.32 23.25
C SER A 411 -11.30 19.79 23.36
N ASN A 412 -11.89 19.22 24.38
CA ASN A 412 -11.95 17.76 24.56
C ASN A 412 -12.77 17.09 23.45
N ALA A 413 -13.87 17.70 23.02
CA ALA A 413 -14.68 17.20 21.92
C ALA A 413 -13.91 17.23 20.59
N GLN A 414 -13.18 18.31 20.29
CA GLN A 414 -12.34 18.40 19.11
C GLN A 414 -11.25 17.34 19.10
N ALA A 415 -10.54 17.14 20.21
CA ALA A 415 -9.50 16.13 20.34
C ALA A 415 -10.09 14.72 20.14
N SER A 416 -11.21 14.41 20.78
CA SER A 416 -11.89 13.11 20.67
C SER A 416 -12.39 12.85 19.25
N LEU A 417 -12.98 13.85 18.58
CA LEU A 417 -13.45 13.71 17.20
C LEU A 417 -12.30 13.56 16.21
N GLY A 418 -11.19 14.31 16.39
CA GLY A 418 -9.98 14.15 15.59
C GLY A 418 -9.38 12.75 15.70
N LEU A 419 -9.32 12.21 16.93
CA LEU A 419 -8.92 10.83 17.19
C LEU A 419 -9.85 9.83 16.48
N LEU A 420 -11.17 10.01 16.60
CA LEU A 420 -12.16 9.12 15.98
C LEU A 420 -12.07 9.11 14.45
N VAL A 421 -11.88 10.26 13.80
CA VAL A 421 -11.67 10.35 12.34
C VAL A 421 -10.49 9.47 11.93
N SER A 422 -9.36 9.57 12.65
CA SER A 422 -8.14 8.81 12.39
C SER A 422 -8.33 7.30 12.55
N VAL A 423 -9.02 6.92 13.63
CA VAL A 423 -9.27 5.52 13.99
C VAL A 423 -10.24 4.87 13.01
N LEU A 424 -11.31 5.57 12.61
CA LEU A 424 -12.28 5.10 11.63
C LEU A 424 -11.68 4.98 10.22
N PHE A 425 -10.76 5.86 9.85
CA PHE A 425 -10.02 5.74 8.61
C PHE A 425 -9.26 4.40 8.53
N CYS A 426 -8.63 3.97 9.64
CA CYS A 426 -7.92 2.70 9.73
C CYS A 426 -8.83 1.47 9.88
N LEU A 427 -10.10 1.64 10.30
CA LEU A 427 -11.07 0.56 10.31
C LEU A 427 -11.55 0.19 8.89
N GLY A 428 -11.73 1.14 8.03
CA GLY A 428 -12.38 0.95 6.73
C GLY A 428 -11.52 1.39 5.54
N PRO A 429 -11.48 2.69 5.21
CA PRO A 429 -10.91 3.16 3.94
C PRO A 429 -9.44 2.81 3.73
N ALA A 430 -8.58 2.94 4.75
CA ALA A 430 -7.15 2.73 4.61
C ALA A 430 -6.80 1.27 4.24
N PRO A 431 -7.16 0.25 5.02
CA PRO A 431 -6.76 -1.12 4.71
C PRO A 431 -7.47 -1.67 3.47
N THR A 432 -8.74 -1.34 3.25
CA THR A 432 -9.49 -1.83 2.08
C THR A 432 -9.02 -1.21 0.77
N SER A 433 -8.44 -0.01 0.79
CA SER A 433 -7.89 0.62 -0.41
C SER A 433 -6.80 -0.26 -1.06
N TYR A 434 -5.91 -0.85 -0.29
CA TYR A 434 -4.86 -1.73 -0.82
C TYR A 434 -5.42 -3.00 -1.45
N ALA A 435 -6.50 -3.56 -0.89
CA ALA A 435 -7.19 -4.69 -1.50
C ALA A 435 -7.81 -4.30 -2.85
N ILE A 436 -8.54 -3.17 -2.89
CA ILE A 436 -9.14 -2.65 -4.12
C ILE A 436 -8.08 -2.40 -5.19
N ILE A 437 -6.95 -1.78 -4.83
CA ILE A 437 -5.85 -1.48 -5.74
C ILE A 437 -5.23 -2.76 -6.32
N GLY A 438 -4.98 -3.75 -5.46
CA GLY A 438 -4.38 -5.02 -5.85
C GLY A 438 -5.30 -5.87 -6.73
N GLU A 439 -6.62 -5.83 -6.50
CA GLU A 439 -7.62 -6.60 -7.23
C GLU A 439 -8.06 -5.90 -8.54
N THR A 440 -8.13 -4.57 -8.59
CA THR A 440 -8.58 -3.80 -9.78
C THR A 440 -7.57 -3.84 -10.91
N SER A 441 -6.28 -3.84 -10.62
CA SER A 441 -5.22 -3.77 -11.62
C SER A 441 -5.18 -5.02 -12.48
N SER A 442 -5.10 -4.89 -13.82
CA SER A 442 -4.90 -6.05 -14.71
C SER A 442 -3.57 -6.72 -14.38
N VAL A 443 -3.53 -8.05 -14.43
CA VAL A 443 -2.35 -8.84 -14.03
C VAL A 443 -1.11 -8.41 -14.83
N ARG A 444 -1.28 -8.12 -16.12
CA ARG A 444 -0.23 -7.69 -17.03
C ARG A 444 0.37 -6.32 -16.66
N LEU A 445 -0.47 -5.35 -16.32
CA LEU A 445 -0.08 -3.96 -16.08
C LEU A 445 0.03 -3.60 -14.59
N ARG A 446 -0.21 -4.55 -13.68
CA ARG A 446 -0.29 -4.32 -12.23
C ARG A 446 0.89 -3.52 -11.66
N PRO A 447 2.17 -3.85 -11.94
CA PRO A 447 3.30 -3.08 -11.40
C PRO A 447 3.28 -1.62 -11.87
N LEU A 448 2.86 -1.37 -13.12
CA LEU A 448 2.76 -0.01 -13.66
C LEU A 448 1.55 0.74 -13.08
N THR A 449 0.39 0.06 -13.00
CA THR A 449 -0.85 0.65 -12.47
C THR A 449 -0.71 1.04 -10.99
N THR A 450 -0.11 0.17 -10.16
CA THR A 450 0.13 0.45 -8.74
C THR A 450 1.14 1.59 -8.56
N GLY A 451 2.19 1.62 -9.37
CA GLY A 451 3.18 2.70 -9.38
C GLY A 451 2.57 4.06 -9.73
N VAL A 452 1.82 4.12 -10.85
CA VAL A 452 1.12 5.36 -11.28
C VAL A 452 0.05 5.78 -10.28
N GLY A 453 -0.71 4.82 -9.73
CA GLY A 453 -1.69 5.09 -8.69
C GLY A 453 -1.06 5.71 -7.45
N ARG A 454 0.08 5.18 -6.99
CA ARG A 454 0.79 5.75 -5.85
C ARG A 454 1.44 7.10 -6.16
N ALA A 455 1.89 7.31 -7.40
CA ALA A 455 2.32 8.64 -7.86
C ALA A 455 1.17 9.66 -7.78
N ALA A 456 -0.05 9.26 -8.15
CA ALA A 456 -1.24 10.11 -7.98
C ALA A 456 -1.53 10.42 -6.50
N TYR A 457 -1.28 9.47 -5.58
CA TYR A 457 -1.35 9.73 -4.13
C TYR A 457 -0.43 10.90 -3.75
N TYR A 458 0.85 10.84 -4.12
CA TYR A 458 1.81 11.89 -3.74
C TYR A 458 1.54 13.21 -4.46
N LEU A 459 1.05 13.19 -5.70
CA LEU A 459 0.65 14.38 -6.42
C LEU A 459 -0.46 15.17 -5.69
N VAL A 460 -1.38 14.46 -5.03
CA VAL A 460 -2.43 15.06 -4.21
C VAL A 460 -1.93 15.34 -2.79
N ASN A 461 -1.09 14.48 -2.22
CA ASN A 461 -0.59 14.58 -0.86
C ASN A 461 0.23 15.85 -0.63
N ILE A 462 1.15 16.19 -1.56
CA ILE A 462 2.02 17.37 -1.44
C ILE A 462 1.22 18.67 -1.28
N PRO A 463 0.29 19.04 -2.20
CA PRO A 463 -0.55 20.22 -2.01
C PRO A 463 -1.38 20.18 -0.73
N CYS A 464 -1.90 19.00 -0.37
CA CYS A 464 -2.69 18.83 0.84
C CYS A 464 -1.88 19.04 2.12
N ILE A 465 -0.59 18.66 2.16
CA ILE A 465 0.32 18.96 3.29
C ILE A 465 0.50 20.47 3.44
N PHE A 466 0.76 21.19 2.35
CA PHE A 466 0.85 22.66 2.39
C PHE A 466 -0.46 23.26 2.90
N LEU A 467 -1.58 22.86 2.34
CA LEU A 467 -2.90 23.35 2.74
C LEU A 467 -3.19 23.07 4.22
N ALA A 468 -2.93 21.85 4.71
CA ALA A 468 -3.10 21.49 6.11
C ALA A 468 -2.22 22.33 7.04
N SER A 469 -0.95 22.55 6.68
CA SER A 469 -0.03 23.37 7.46
C SER A 469 -0.51 24.83 7.55
N TYR A 470 -0.98 25.41 6.45
CA TYR A 470 -1.54 26.78 6.46
C TYR A 470 -2.85 26.89 7.24
N MET A 471 -3.71 25.88 7.17
CA MET A 471 -4.97 25.83 7.92
C MET A 471 -4.75 25.74 9.42
N LEU A 472 -3.76 24.95 9.86
CA LEU A 472 -3.50 24.70 11.28
C LEU A 472 -2.63 25.76 11.93
N ASN A 473 -1.78 26.46 11.17
CA ASN A 473 -0.84 27.44 11.73
C ASN A 473 -1.58 28.68 12.25
N THR A 474 -1.26 29.08 13.50
CA THR A 474 -1.85 30.23 14.20
C THR A 474 -1.51 31.57 13.52
N ASP A 475 -0.32 31.67 12.90
CA ASP A 475 0.15 32.88 12.23
C ASP A 475 -0.41 33.03 10.80
N LYS A 476 -1.13 32.02 10.29
CA LYS A 476 -1.70 31.99 8.94
C LYS A 476 -3.24 32.00 9.00
N TRP A 477 -3.90 30.90 8.65
CA TRP A 477 -5.36 30.86 8.58
C TRP A 477 -6.03 30.56 9.92
N ASN A 478 -5.32 29.96 10.87
CA ASN A 478 -5.76 29.66 12.22
C ASN A 478 -7.15 28.99 12.29
N LEU A 479 -7.41 28.04 11.39
CA LEU A 479 -8.71 27.38 11.33
C LEU A 479 -8.85 26.30 12.43
N GLY A 480 -7.74 25.71 12.88
CA GLY A 480 -7.76 24.64 13.88
C GLY A 480 -8.75 23.52 13.50
N GLY A 481 -9.68 23.20 14.42
CA GLY A 481 -10.72 22.21 14.17
C GLY A 481 -11.75 22.59 13.08
N LYS A 482 -11.89 23.87 12.72
CA LYS A 482 -12.76 24.33 11.61
C LYS A 482 -12.27 23.82 10.24
N SER A 483 -11.00 23.45 10.12
CA SER A 483 -10.46 22.76 8.93
C SER A 483 -11.24 21.47 8.59
N GLY A 484 -11.91 20.90 9.59
CA GLY A 484 -12.82 19.75 9.42
C GLY A 484 -13.91 19.97 8.36
N TYR A 485 -14.44 21.19 8.21
CA TYR A 485 -15.44 21.48 7.16
C TYR A 485 -14.87 21.35 5.75
N ILE A 486 -13.64 21.81 5.53
CA ILE A 486 -12.98 21.73 4.22
C ILE A 486 -12.72 20.28 3.88
N TRP A 487 -12.17 19.51 4.83
CA TRP A 487 -11.92 18.08 4.65
C TRP A 487 -13.23 17.27 4.54
N ALA A 488 -14.31 17.68 5.18
CA ALA A 488 -15.63 17.07 5.03
C ALA A 488 -16.17 17.26 3.60
N GLY A 489 -16.00 18.44 3.01
CA GLY A 489 -16.40 18.71 1.64
C GLY A 489 -15.67 17.83 0.62
N THR A 490 -14.34 17.73 0.74
CA THR A 490 -13.54 16.85 -0.12
C THR A 490 -13.84 15.36 0.12
N ALA A 491 -14.05 14.95 1.37
CA ALA A 491 -14.43 13.58 1.73
C ALA A 491 -15.79 13.20 1.15
N LEU A 492 -16.76 14.12 1.15
CA LEU A 492 -18.08 13.89 0.55
C LEU A 492 -17.96 13.64 -0.96
N ILE A 493 -17.17 14.46 -1.67
CA ILE A 493 -16.92 14.27 -3.11
C ILE A 493 -16.29 12.90 -3.33
N CYS A 494 -15.25 12.52 -2.57
CA CYS A 494 -14.59 11.22 -2.67
C CYS A 494 -15.56 10.07 -2.39
N THR A 495 -16.45 10.21 -1.41
CA THR A 495 -17.46 9.19 -1.07
C THR A 495 -18.43 8.97 -2.24
N VAL A 496 -18.95 10.05 -2.84
CA VAL A 496 -19.86 9.97 -3.98
C VAL A 496 -19.16 9.34 -5.19
N MET A 497 -17.94 9.74 -5.49
CA MET A 497 -17.14 9.18 -6.58
C MET A 497 -16.87 7.69 -6.36
N SER A 498 -16.49 7.31 -5.14
CA SER A 498 -16.25 5.92 -4.77
C SER A 498 -17.50 5.07 -4.90
N TRP A 499 -18.65 5.59 -4.50
CA TRP A 499 -19.95 4.90 -4.64
C TRP A 499 -20.35 4.66 -6.11
N ILE A 500 -19.96 5.57 -7.01
CA ILE A 500 -20.27 5.44 -8.45
C ILE A 500 -19.29 4.50 -9.16
N TRP A 501 -17.99 4.60 -8.87
CA TRP A 501 -16.94 4.01 -9.70
C TRP A 501 -16.36 2.70 -9.19
N ILE A 502 -16.33 2.48 -7.87
CA ILE A 502 -15.70 1.28 -7.31
C ILE A 502 -16.66 0.10 -7.44
N PRO A 503 -16.26 -0.99 -8.15
CA PRO A 503 -17.02 -2.23 -8.18
C PRO A 503 -16.79 -3.08 -6.92
N GLU A 504 -17.71 -4.00 -6.63
CA GLU A 504 -17.48 -5.02 -5.61
C GLU A 504 -16.72 -6.20 -6.20
N MET A 505 -15.55 -6.46 -5.66
CA MET A 505 -14.63 -7.50 -6.16
C MET A 505 -14.49 -8.71 -5.21
N LYS A 506 -15.30 -8.73 -4.13
CA LYS A 506 -15.28 -9.85 -3.18
C LYS A 506 -15.58 -11.16 -3.89
N ASP A 507 -14.75 -12.17 -3.60
CA ASP A 507 -14.91 -13.55 -4.09
C ASP A 507 -14.88 -13.68 -5.62
N ARG A 508 -14.12 -12.79 -6.32
CA ARG A 508 -13.91 -12.81 -7.76
C ARG A 508 -12.47 -13.17 -8.11
N SER A 509 -12.29 -14.04 -9.08
CA SER A 509 -10.98 -14.33 -9.66
C SER A 509 -10.49 -13.12 -10.49
N PHE A 510 -9.19 -13.04 -10.75
CA PHE A 510 -8.65 -11.99 -11.62
C PHE A 510 -9.25 -12.04 -13.03
N ARG A 511 -9.56 -13.25 -13.52
CA ARG A 511 -10.15 -13.45 -14.82
C ARG A 511 -11.61 -12.93 -14.86
N GLU A 512 -12.44 -13.27 -13.87
CA GLU A 512 -13.81 -12.74 -13.77
C GLU A 512 -13.83 -11.21 -13.72
N ILE A 513 -12.90 -10.61 -12.93
CA ILE A 513 -12.76 -9.16 -12.86
C ILE A 513 -12.40 -8.58 -14.24
N ASP A 514 -11.53 -9.26 -14.98
CA ASP A 514 -11.13 -8.85 -16.32
C ASP A 514 -12.29 -8.88 -17.32
N ILE A 515 -13.04 -9.95 -17.32
CA ILE A 515 -14.26 -10.11 -18.14
C ILE A 515 -15.29 -9.02 -17.83
N LEU A 516 -15.57 -8.75 -16.55
CA LEU A 516 -16.53 -7.74 -16.13
C LEU A 516 -16.14 -6.32 -16.57
N PHE A 517 -14.85 -6.00 -16.51
CA PHE A 517 -14.34 -4.73 -17.03
C PHE A 517 -14.43 -4.66 -18.56
N THR A 518 -14.09 -5.73 -19.25
CA THR A 518 -14.15 -5.80 -20.73
C THR A 518 -15.58 -5.67 -21.23
N ARG A 519 -16.53 -6.34 -20.59
CA ARG A 519 -17.97 -6.23 -20.86
C ARG A 519 -18.57 -4.90 -20.39
N LYS A 520 -17.78 -4.01 -19.74
CA LYS A 520 -18.22 -2.71 -19.20
C LYS A 520 -19.47 -2.80 -18.33
N VAL A 521 -19.58 -3.86 -17.54
CA VAL A 521 -20.72 -4.06 -16.63
C VAL A 521 -20.73 -2.96 -15.58
N ASN A 522 -21.92 -2.41 -15.29
CA ASN A 522 -22.06 -1.35 -14.28
C ASN A 522 -21.54 -1.84 -12.91
N PRO A 523 -20.63 -1.11 -12.22
CA PRO A 523 -20.04 -1.51 -10.95
C PRO A 523 -21.03 -1.95 -9.88
N ARG A 524 -22.23 -1.38 -9.86
CA ARG A 524 -23.29 -1.71 -8.91
C ARG A 524 -23.95 -3.08 -9.16
N LYS A 525 -23.90 -3.58 -10.38
CA LYS A 525 -24.50 -4.86 -10.77
C LYS A 525 -23.55 -6.04 -10.62
N TRP A 526 -22.26 -5.80 -10.34
CA TRP A 526 -21.26 -6.85 -10.23
C TRP A 526 -21.65 -7.97 -9.24
N PRO A 527 -22.16 -7.70 -8.03
CA PRO A 527 -22.53 -8.77 -7.10
C PRO A 527 -23.58 -9.75 -7.64
N GLN A 528 -24.44 -9.28 -8.57
CA GLN A 528 -25.55 -10.04 -9.14
C GLN A 528 -25.19 -10.71 -10.48
N THR A 529 -24.05 -10.35 -11.09
CA THR A 529 -23.65 -10.86 -12.40
C THR A 529 -22.88 -12.17 -12.21
N VAL A 530 -23.45 -13.25 -12.71
CA VAL A 530 -22.72 -14.52 -12.81
C VAL A 530 -21.88 -14.46 -14.08
N VAL A 531 -20.60 -14.76 -13.96
CA VAL A 531 -19.67 -14.84 -15.08
C VAL A 531 -19.33 -16.31 -15.28
N ASP A 532 -19.81 -16.89 -16.39
CA ASP A 532 -19.31 -18.19 -16.83
C ASP A 532 -17.99 -17.97 -17.56
N VAL A 533 -16.93 -18.51 -17.00
CA VAL A 533 -15.58 -18.38 -17.52
C VAL A 533 -15.41 -19.21 -18.80
N GLN A 534 -16.37 -20.08 -19.13
CA GLN A 534 -16.35 -20.94 -20.31
C GLN A 534 -16.92 -20.26 -21.57
N ASP A 535 -17.78 -19.24 -21.40
CA ASP A 535 -18.52 -18.63 -22.52
C ASP A 535 -17.74 -17.55 -23.29
N ASP A 536 -16.54 -17.17 -22.88
CA ASP A 536 -15.76 -16.07 -23.48
C ASP A 536 -14.56 -16.56 -24.34
N GLU A 537 -14.74 -17.67 -25.12
CA GLU A 537 -13.79 -18.10 -26.15
C GLU A 537 -14.21 -17.84 -27.57
#